data_3ab3c87ccf17c17d69ccd1928a5dbfdd
#
_entry.id   3ab3c87ccf17c17d69ccd1928a5dbfdd
#
_cell.length_a   1.000
_cell.length_b   1.000
_cell.length_c   1.000
_cell.angle_alpha   90.00
_cell.angle_beta   90.00
_cell.angle_gamma   90.00
#
_symmetry.space_group_name_H-M   'P 1'
#
loop_
_entity.id
_entity.type
_entity.pdbx_description
1 polymer ?
#
loop_
_entity_poly.entity_id
_entity_poly.type
_entity_poly.pdbx_seq_one_letter_code
_entity_poly.pdbx_strand_id
1 'polypeptide(L)'
;MNIYLLRHGRTRWNAEHRYQGRSDIPLSAEGEAELCRTELMADEVWVSPLCRARRTAERLFPEASQTVVEAFAEMDFGAFEGRNYLEMEHDQEYRTWVEGGCNGRCHGGESRPEFRRRVCVAFEALAEQAAQQGRRELVIVAHGGVQMAVMERFALPERAYFDWKPPFGGGYVLAWEDSLWRTSRKLRLVKEVQYTKGGVSC
;
A
#
# COMPACT_ATOMS: atom_id res chain seq x y z
N MET A 1 18.13 -5.84 -6.68
CA MET A 1 17.55 -5.02 -5.58
C MET A 1 16.28 -5.67 -5.10
N ASN A 2 16.02 -5.70 -3.79
CA ASN A 2 14.73 -6.12 -3.25
C ASN A 2 13.85 -4.90 -2.95
N ILE A 3 12.58 -4.98 -3.31
CA ILE A 3 11.60 -3.92 -3.04
C ILE A 3 10.59 -4.45 -2.04
N TYR A 4 10.55 -3.85 -0.85
CA TYR A 4 9.60 -4.15 0.21
C TYR A 4 8.42 -3.19 0.09
N LEU A 5 7.26 -3.70 -0.24
CA LEU A 5 6.04 -2.93 -0.38
C LEU A 5 5.09 -3.30 0.76
N LEU A 6 4.98 -2.44 1.78
CA LEU A 6 4.33 -2.73 3.05
C LEU A 6 3.05 -1.91 3.24
N ARG A 7 2.05 -2.52 3.87
CA ARG A 7 0.80 -1.89 4.29
C ARG A 7 0.89 -1.42 5.73
N HIS A 8 0.29 -0.28 6.04
CA HIS A 8 0.17 0.20 7.40
C HIS A 8 -0.51 -0.81 8.35
N GLY A 9 -0.26 -0.67 9.65
CA GLY A 9 -0.93 -1.41 10.72
C GLY A 9 -2.44 -1.12 10.79
N ARG A 10 -3.16 -1.78 11.69
CA ARG A 10 -4.61 -1.62 11.82
C ARG A 10 -5.00 -0.27 12.38
N THR A 11 -6.11 0.27 11.88
CA THR A 11 -6.80 1.45 12.41
C THR A 11 -8.16 1.04 12.95
N ARG A 12 -8.81 1.91 13.72
CA ARG A 12 -10.19 1.68 14.17
C ARG A 12 -11.15 1.49 13.00
N TRP A 13 -11.01 2.29 11.93
CA TRP A 13 -11.87 2.15 10.75
C TRP A 13 -11.69 0.83 10.00
N ASN A 14 -10.49 0.23 10.07
CA ASN A 14 -10.32 -1.13 9.52
C ASN A 14 -11.12 -2.17 10.30
N ALA A 15 -11.18 -2.06 11.63
CA ALA A 15 -12.00 -2.95 12.47
C ALA A 15 -13.50 -2.75 12.22
N GLU A 16 -13.92 -1.52 11.91
CA GLU A 16 -15.31 -1.16 11.59
C GLU A 16 -15.66 -1.36 10.10
N HIS A 17 -14.75 -1.88 9.29
CA HIS A 17 -14.90 -2.06 7.83
C HIS A 17 -15.28 -0.77 7.09
N ARG A 18 -14.81 0.40 7.56
CA ARG A 18 -15.07 1.70 6.94
C ARG A 18 -14.08 1.98 5.82
N TYR A 19 -14.56 2.59 4.75
CA TYR A 19 -13.70 3.12 3.69
C TYR A 19 -12.77 4.17 4.27
N GLN A 20 -11.48 4.00 4.02
CA GLN A 20 -10.43 4.83 4.58
C GLN A 20 -9.46 5.23 3.47
N GLY A 21 -9.76 6.30 2.79
CA GLY A 21 -8.94 6.85 1.72
C GLY A 21 -7.96 7.92 2.22
N ARG A 22 -8.29 9.17 1.89
CA ARG A 22 -7.52 10.36 2.26
C ARG A 22 -7.71 10.81 3.70
N SER A 23 -8.75 10.35 4.36
CA SER A 23 -8.95 10.62 5.79
C SER A 23 -7.76 10.17 6.59
N ASP A 24 -7.16 11.08 7.34
CA ASP A 24 -5.92 10.85 8.08
C ASP A 24 -6.18 10.28 9.49
N ILE A 25 -6.63 9.02 9.52
CA ILE A 25 -6.97 8.27 10.73
C ILE A 25 -5.70 7.56 11.26
N PRO A 26 -5.36 7.70 12.56
CA PRO A 26 -4.21 7.04 13.16
C PRO A 26 -4.41 5.53 13.30
N LEU A 27 -3.32 4.82 13.59
CA LEU A 27 -3.37 3.44 14.05
C LEU A 27 -4.25 3.33 15.30
N SER A 28 -4.94 2.21 15.47
CA SER A 28 -5.54 1.90 16.77
C SER A 28 -4.43 1.49 17.77
N ALA A 29 -4.72 1.61 19.07
CA ALA A 29 -3.77 1.20 20.10
C ALA A 29 -3.36 -0.28 19.93
N GLU A 30 -4.32 -1.13 19.64
CA GLU A 30 -4.11 -2.57 19.36
C GLU A 30 -3.29 -2.76 18.07
N GLY A 31 -3.66 -2.06 16.98
CA GLY A 31 -2.97 -2.14 15.71
C GLY A 31 -1.52 -1.67 15.77
N GLU A 32 -1.23 -0.67 16.60
CA GLU A 32 0.14 -0.24 16.88
C GLU A 32 0.89 -1.24 17.75
N ALA A 33 0.25 -1.79 18.78
CA ALA A 33 0.85 -2.76 19.68
C ALA A 33 1.14 -4.13 19.02
N GLU A 34 0.43 -4.46 17.93
CA GLU A 34 0.68 -5.65 17.12
C GLU A 34 1.98 -5.54 16.29
N LEU A 35 2.41 -4.33 15.91
CA LEU A 35 3.57 -4.15 15.05
C LEU A 35 4.87 -4.53 15.77
N CYS A 36 5.72 -5.30 15.08
CA CYS A 36 7.04 -5.69 15.55
C CYS A 36 8.12 -4.95 14.75
N ARG A 37 9.18 -4.53 15.43
CA ARG A 37 10.39 -4.08 14.74
C ARG A 37 10.90 -5.17 13.80
N THR A 38 11.22 -4.82 12.57
CA THR A 38 11.82 -5.75 11.61
C THR A 38 13.33 -5.88 11.83
N GLU A 39 13.88 -7.05 11.49
CA GLU A 39 15.34 -7.25 11.42
C GLU A 39 15.95 -6.65 10.14
N LEU A 40 15.11 -6.26 9.16
CA LEU A 40 15.56 -5.58 7.95
C LEU A 40 16.14 -4.21 8.31
N MET A 41 17.42 -4.03 8.04
CA MET A 41 18.10 -2.76 8.23
C MET A 41 17.86 -1.86 7.02
N ALA A 42 17.16 -0.74 7.25
CA ALA A 42 16.93 0.27 6.24
C ALA A 42 17.33 1.64 6.78
N ASP A 43 18.16 2.38 6.04
CA ASP A 43 18.55 3.76 6.40
C ASP A 43 17.45 4.77 6.03
N GLU A 44 16.64 4.42 5.03
CA GLU A 44 15.58 5.27 4.50
C GLU A 44 14.35 4.45 4.12
N VAL A 45 13.17 4.96 4.46
CA VAL A 45 11.86 4.38 4.14
C VAL A 45 11.01 5.41 3.43
N TRP A 46 10.49 5.08 2.25
CA TRP A 46 9.53 5.92 1.53
C TRP A 46 8.12 5.65 2.04
N VAL A 47 7.43 6.72 2.41
CA VAL A 47 6.15 6.61 3.11
C VAL A 47 5.04 7.41 2.43
N SER A 48 3.81 6.90 2.54
CA SER A 48 2.62 7.71 2.28
C SER A 48 2.57 8.93 3.23
N PRO A 49 1.99 10.07 2.82
CA PRO A 49 1.83 11.24 3.69
C PRO A 49 0.94 10.97 4.92
N LEU A 50 0.07 9.94 4.87
CA LEU A 50 -0.92 9.68 5.91
C LEU A 50 -0.29 9.09 7.19
N CYS A 51 -0.73 9.61 8.34
CA CYS A 51 -0.13 9.34 9.66
C CYS A 51 -0.02 7.84 9.98
N ARG A 52 -1.00 7.03 9.61
CA ARG A 52 -1.00 5.58 9.83
C ARG A 52 0.16 4.86 9.13
N ALA A 53 0.56 5.30 7.92
CA ALA A 53 1.71 4.74 7.21
C ALA A 53 3.03 5.21 7.82
N ARG A 54 3.12 6.49 8.13
CA ARG A 54 4.30 7.09 8.79
C ARG A 54 4.54 6.46 10.17
N ARG A 55 3.48 6.31 10.98
CA ARG A 55 3.58 5.67 12.29
C ARG A 55 3.96 4.19 12.17
N THR A 56 3.46 3.49 11.17
CA THR A 56 3.87 2.11 10.89
C THR A 56 5.36 2.04 10.56
N ALA A 57 5.87 2.93 9.71
CA ALA A 57 7.29 2.99 9.38
C ALA A 57 8.16 3.24 10.63
N GLU A 58 7.76 4.17 11.52
CA GLU A 58 8.45 4.42 12.80
C GLU A 58 8.52 3.17 13.70
N ARG A 59 7.46 2.36 13.71
CA ARG A 59 7.41 1.13 14.52
C ARG A 59 8.27 0.01 13.93
N LEU A 60 8.25 -0.16 12.62
CA LEU A 60 8.99 -1.22 11.92
C LEU A 60 10.47 -0.88 11.77
N PHE A 61 10.80 0.38 11.51
CA PHE A 61 12.15 0.88 11.17
C PHE A 61 12.50 2.12 11.99
N PRO A 62 12.68 2.00 13.31
CA PRO A 62 12.81 3.16 14.21
C PRO A 62 14.05 4.03 13.93
N GLU A 63 15.09 3.46 13.31
CA GLU A 63 16.34 4.17 13.00
C GLU A 63 16.35 4.78 11.59
N ALA A 64 15.35 4.45 10.74
CA ALA A 64 15.32 4.91 9.36
C ALA A 64 14.78 6.34 9.24
N SER A 65 15.36 7.12 8.34
CA SER A 65 14.75 8.37 7.89
C SER A 65 13.51 8.09 7.03
N GLN A 66 12.54 8.99 7.06
CA GLN A 66 11.33 8.88 6.25
C GLN A 66 11.31 9.92 5.13
N THR A 67 11.13 9.46 3.90
CA THR A 67 10.88 10.32 2.74
C THR A 67 9.42 10.19 2.31
N VAL A 68 8.66 11.28 2.40
CA VAL A 68 7.24 11.31 2.06
C VAL A 68 7.05 11.33 0.55
N VAL A 69 6.19 10.43 0.06
CA VAL A 69 5.79 10.38 -1.36
C VAL A 69 4.27 10.60 -1.44
N GLU A 70 3.86 11.80 -1.81
CA GLU A 70 2.44 12.22 -1.88
C GLU A 70 1.60 11.29 -2.76
N ALA A 71 2.18 10.79 -3.85
CA ALA A 71 1.50 9.86 -4.75
C ALA A 71 1.22 8.48 -4.13
N PHE A 72 1.76 8.15 -2.96
CA PHE A 72 1.46 6.91 -2.24
C PHE A 72 0.33 7.06 -1.21
N ALA A 73 -0.35 8.20 -1.13
CA ALA A 73 -1.59 8.29 -0.40
C ALA A 73 -2.64 7.30 -0.95
N GLU A 74 -3.52 6.78 -0.09
CA GLU A 74 -4.56 5.83 -0.50
C GLU A 74 -5.54 6.48 -1.50
N MET A 75 -6.35 5.67 -2.17
CA MET A 75 -7.41 6.12 -3.05
C MET A 75 -8.35 7.06 -2.29
N ASP A 76 -8.67 8.19 -2.92
CA ASP A 76 -9.68 9.10 -2.41
C ASP A 76 -11.07 8.52 -2.68
N PHE A 77 -11.71 8.04 -1.62
CA PHE A 77 -13.07 7.48 -1.70
C PHE A 77 -14.17 8.56 -1.57
N GLY A 78 -13.79 9.84 -1.41
CA GLY A 78 -14.73 10.96 -1.35
C GLY A 78 -15.84 10.75 -0.33
N ALA A 79 -17.09 10.86 -0.77
CA ALA A 79 -18.27 10.73 0.08
C ALA A 79 -18.45 9.34 0.75
N PHE A 80 -17.70 8.33 0.33
CA PHE A 80 -17.76 7.00 0.95
C PHE A 80 -16.86 6.88 2.17
N GLU A 81 -15.91 7.83 2.39
CA GLU A 81 -14.99 7.75 3.52
C GLU A 81 -15.71 7.85 4.86
N GLY A 82 -15.25 7.03 5.81
CA GLY A 82 -15.83 6.93 7.15
C GLY A 82 -17.13 6.14 7.21
N ARG A 83 -17.65 5.69 6.09
CA ARG A 83 -18.86 4.85 6.00
C ARG A 83 -18.47 3.41 5.66
N ASN A 84 -19.24 2.45 6.11
CA ASN A 84 -19.08 1.04 5.75
C ASN A 84 -20.19 0.58 4.77
N TYR A 85 -20.03 -0.62 4.24
CA TYR A 85 -20.93 -1.17 3.23
C TYR A 85 -22.38 -1.34 3.71
N LEU A 86 -22.59 -1.59 5.03
CA LEU A 86 -23.95 -1.69 5.60
C LEU A 86 -24.64 -0.33 5.64
N GLU A 87 -23.90 0.73 6.02
CA GLU A 87 -24.43 2.09 6.05
C GLU A 87 -24.74 2.64 4.65
N MET A 88 -24.15 2.03 3.61
CA MET A 88 -24.31 2.43 2.21
C MET A 88 -25.12 1.43 1.36
N GLU A 89 -25.74 0.42 1.97
CA GLU A 89 -26.47 -0.63 1.21
C GLU A 89 -27.61 -0.08 0.36
N HIS A 90 -28.23 1.04 0.77
CA HIS A 90 -29.29 1.73 0.05
C HIS A 90 -28.82 2.99 -0.70
N ASP A 91 -27.52 3.30 -0.67
CA ASP A 91 -26.95 4.43 -1.38
C ASP A 91 -26.78 4.08 -2.87
N GLN A 92 -27.51 4.76 -3.75
CA GLN A 92 -27.52 4.43 -5.18
C GLN A 92 -26.15 4.66 -5.85
N GLU A 93 -25.42 5.70 -5.44
CA GLU A 93 -24.09 5.97 -6.00
C GLU A 93 -23.11 4.88 -5.60
N TYR A 94 -23.13 4.45 -4.33
CA TYR A 94 -22.31 3.36 -3.84
C TYR A 94 -22.61 2.04 -4.57
N ARG A 95 -23.88 1.68 -4.72
CA ARG A 95 -24.28 0.47 -5.43
C ARG A 95 -23.80 0.47 -6.88
N THR A 96 -24.03 1.59 -7.60
CA THR A 96 -23.58 1.76 -8.98
C THR A 96 -22.05 1.62 -9.08
N TRP A 97 -21.32 2.18 -8.13
CA TRP A 97 -19.86 2.07 -8.07
C TRP A 97 -19.40 0.63 -7.84
N VAL A 98 -20.02 -0.10 -6.92
CA VAL A 98 -19.71 -1.51 -6.64
C VAL A 98 -20.07 -2.41 -7.84
N GLU A 99 -21.26 -2.25 -8.43
CA GLU A 99 -21.72 -2.98 -9.61
C GLU A 99 -20.78 -2.73 -10.82
N GLY A 100 -20.23 -1.53 -10.94
CA GLY A 100 -19.18 -1.17 -11.91
C GLY A 100 -17.80 -1.73 -11.59
N GLY A 101 -17.68 -2.67 -10.63
CA GLY A 101 -16.41 -3.28 -10.21
C GLY A 101 -15.46 -2.32 -9.51
N CYS A 102 -15.99 -1.30 -8.85
CA CYS A 102 -15.23 -0.26 -8.14
C CYS A 102 -14.27 0.53 -9.07
N ASN A 103 -14.58 0.65 -10.36
CA ASN A 103 -13.76 1.37 -11.33
C ASN A 103 -14.13 2.84 -11.47
N GLY A 104 -15.41 3.15 -11.24
CA GLY A 104 -15.94 4.51 -11.37
C GLY A 104 -15.30 5.49 -10.40
N ARG A 105 -15.56 6.76 -10.61
CA ARG A 105 -15.18 7.83 -9.69
C ARG A 105 -16.13 7.82 -8.49
N CYS A 106 -15.56 7.82 -7.28
CA CYS A 106 -16.31 8.11 -6.08
C CYS A 106 -16.72 9.59 -6.06
N HIS A 107 -17.92 9.90 -5.59
CA HIS A 107 -18.37 11.29 -5.48
C HIS A 107 -17.40 12.12 -4.64
N GLY A 108 -16.84 13.17 -5.23
CA GLY A 108 -15.82 14.02 -4.57
C GLY A 108 -14.43 13.38 -4.44
N GLY A 109 -14.22 12.17 -4.99
CA GLY A 109 -12.97 11.42 -4.88
C GLY A 109 -12.32 11.08 -6.22
N GLU A 110 -11.56 9.99 -6.24
CA GLU A 110 -10.85 9.46 -7.42
C GLU A 110 -11.62 8.30 -8.07
N SER A 111 -11.35 8.05 -9.34
CA SER A 111 -11.59 6.75 -9.98
C SER A 111 -10.39 5.82 -9.76
N ARG A 112 -10.62 4.50 -9.78
CA ARG A 112 -9.53 3.52 -9.67
C ARG A 112 -8.47 3.67 -10.79
N PRO A 113 -8.80 3.97 -12.05
CA PRO A 113 -7.78 4.23 -13.08
C PRO A 113 -6.90 5.43 -12.78
N GLU A 114 -7.44 6.53 -12.23
CA GLU A 114 -6.66 7.71 -11.84
C GLU A 114 -5.73 7.41 -10.68
N PHE A 115 -6.25 6.76 -9.65
CA PHE A 115 -5.49 6.27 -8.51
C PHE A 115 -4.32 5.39 -8.96
N ARG A 116 -4.60 4.34 -9.76
CA ARG A 116 -3.57 3.41 -10.26
C ARG A 116 -2.51 4.14 -11.06
N ARG A 117 -2.90 5.07 -11.93
CA ARG A 117 -1.94 5.83 -12.75
C ARG A 117 -0.96 6.61 -11.87
N ARG A 118 -1.46 7.41 -10.88
CA ARG A 118 -0.54 8.20 -10.05
C ARG A 118 0.39 7.33 -9.20
N VAL A 119 -0.14 6.24 -8.63
CA VAL A 119 0.65 5.29 -7.84
C VAL A 119 1.71 4.59 -8.69
N CYS A 120 1.33 4.03 -9.85
CA CYS A 120 2.26 3.28 -10.69
C CYS A 120 3.35 4.17 -11.30
N VAL A 121 3.03 5.42 -11.70
CA VAL A 121 4.03 6.37 -12.19
C VAL A 121 5.04 6.73 -11.10
N ALA A 122 4.58 7.00 -9.88
CA ALA A 122 5.47 7.32 -8.77
C ALA A 122 6.34 6.10 -8.36
N PHE A 123 5.75 4.91 -8.33
CA PHE A 123 6.48 3.69 -8.01
C PHE A 123 7.56 3.39 -9.05
N GLU A 124 7.23 3.48 -10.35
CA GLU A 124 8.18 3.22 -11.44
C GLU A 124 9.37 4.17 -11.36
N ALA A 125 9.11 5.49 -11.21
CA ALA A 125 10.17 6.49 -11.08
C ALA A 125 11.07 6.24 -9.86
N LEU A 126 10.47 5.93 -8.71
CA LEU A 126 11.21 5.64 -7.48
C LEU A 126 12.06 4.37 -7.60
N ALA A 127 11.50 3.30 -8.15
CA ALA A 127 12.20 2.02 -8.31
C ALA A 127 13.37 2.14 -9.31
N GLU A 128 13.20 2.86 -10.41
CA GLU A 128 14.26 3.15 -11.37
C GLU A 128 15.38 4.00 -10.74
N GLN A 129 15.02 5.04 -9.99
CA GLN A 129 16.00 5.87 -9.27
C GLN A 129 16.79 5.03 -8.25
N ALA A 130 16.13 4.20 -7.47
CA ALA A 130 16.79 3.33 -6.49
C ALA A 130 17.75 2.33 -7.17
N ALA A 131 17.34 1.76 -8.30
CA ALA A 131 18.19 0.85 -9.09
C ALA A 131 19.43 1.58 -9.68
N GLN A 132 19.25 2.79 -10.24
CA GLN A 132 20.35 3.62 -10.75
C GLN A 132 21.36 4.02 -9.67
N GLN A 133 20.88 4.22 -8.42
CA GLN A 133 21.72 4.51 -7.25
C GLN A 133 22.41 3.24 -6.70
N GLY A 134 22.18 2.08 -7.28
CA GLY A 134 22.76 0.81 -6.82
C GLY A 134 22.25 0.37 -5.44
N ARG A 135 21.06 0.81 -5.03
CA ARG A 135 20.47 0.40 -3.75
C ARG A 135 20.24 -1.11 -3.74
N ARG A 136 20.53 -1.74 -2.61
CA ARG A 136 20.24 -3.17 -2.40
C ARG A 136 18.78 -3.40 -2.06
N GLU A 137 18.16 -2.42 -1.37
CA GLU A 137 16.81 -2.47 -0.86
C GLU A 137 16.08 -1.16 -1.09
N LEU A 138 14.79 -1.25 -1.38
CA LEU A 138 13.84 -0.14 -1.44
C LEU A 138 12.67 -0.50 -0.54
N VAL A 139 12.43 0.27 0.52
CA VAL A 139 11.34 0.02 1.47
C VAL A 139 10.27 1.09 1.32
N ILE A 140 9.03 0.66 1.06
CA ILE A 140 7.87 1.53 0.88
C ILE A 140 6.80 1.12 1.89
N VAL A 141 6.32 2.05 2.70
CA VAL A 141 5.19 1.83 3.61
C VAL A 141 4.00 2.69 3.18
N ALA A 142 2.93 2.05 2.76
CA ALA A 142 1.75 2.71 2.21
C ALA A 142 0.44 1.98 2.59
N HIS A 143 -0.44 1.74 1.64
CA HIS A 143 -1.82 1.28 1.86
C HIS A 143 -2.14 0.03 1.04
N GLY A 144 -3.29 -0.59 1.34
CA GLY A 144 -3.76 -1.77 0.63
C GLY A 144 -3.97 -1.52 -0.86
N GLY A 145 -4.65 -0.43 -1.22
CA GLY A 145 -4.89 -0.07 -2.61
C GLY A 145 -3.60 0.22 -3.37
N VAL A 146 -2.64 0.90 -2.73
CA VAL A 146 -1.32 1.18 -3.33
C VAL A 146 -0.60 -0.13 -3.67
N GLN A 147 -0.58 -1.09 -2.74
CA GLN A 147 0.03 -2.39 -3.03
C GLN A 147 -0.69 -3.13 -4.15
N MET A 148 -2.02 -3.20 -4.09
CA MET A 148 -2.81 -3.86 -5.15
C MET A 148 -2.53 -3.25 -6.53
N ALA A 149 -2.42 -1.91 -6.63
CA ALA A 149 -2.11 -1.22 -7.88
C ALA A 149 -0.72 -1.56 -8.42
N VAL A 150 0.30 -1.54 -7.56
CA VAL A 150 1.67 -1.88 -7.93
C VAL A 150 1.79 -3.36 -8.31
N MET A 151 1.21 -4.25 -7.51
CA MET A 151 1.29 -5.69 -7.73
C MET A 151 0.59 -6.11 -9.02
N GLU A 152 -0.62 -5.60 -9.30
CA GLU A 152 -1.33 -5.88 -10.55
C GLU A 152 -0.54 -5.43 -11.78
N ARG A 153 0.12 -4.27 -11.70
CA ARG A 153 0.85 -3.70 -12.84
C ARG A 153 2.20 -4.37 -13.08
N PHE A 154 2.94 -4.65 -12.01
CA PHE A 154 4.36 -4.99 -12.12
C PHE A 154 4.73 -6.39 -11.66
N ALA A 155 3.94 -7.08 -10.83
CA ALA A 155 4.34 -8.36 -10.25
C ALA A 155 4.20 -9.55 -11.22
N LEU A 156 5.10 -10.53 -11.05
CA LEU A 156 4.98 -11.88 -11.57
C LEU A 156 4.95 -12.87 -10.40
N PRO A 157 4.04 -13.87 -10.42
CA PRO A 157 3.02 -14.13 -11.43
C PRO A 157 1.95 -13.05 -11.47
N GLU A 158 1.37 -12.81 -12.65
CA GLU A 158 0.29 -11.84 -12.82
C GLU A 158 -0.99 -12.31 -12.11
N ARG A 159 -1.64 -11.39 -11.40
CA ARG A 159 -2.95 -11.59 -10.75
C ARG A 159 -3.78 -10.33 -10.91
N ALA A 160 -5.12 -10.45 -10.86
CA ALA A 160 -6.01 -9.30 -10.87
C ALA A 160 -5.87 -8.46 -9.59
N TYR A 161 -6.28 -7.20 -9.67
CA TYR A 161 -6.14 -6.21 -8.59
C TYR A 161 -6.63 -6.73 -7.23
N PHE A 162 -7.83 -7.30 -7.16
CA PHE A 162 -8.43 -7.78 -5.91
C PHE A 162 -7.95 -9.17 -5.46
N ASP A 163 -7.12 -9.85 -6.26
CA ASP A 163 -6.49 -11.10 -5.85
C ASP A 163 -5.28 -10.87 -4.95
N TRP A 164 -4.74 -9.64 -4.95
CA TRP A 164 -3.69 -9.21 -4.05
C TRP A 164 -4.31 -8.75 -2.72
N LYS A 165 -3.98 -9.44 -1.63
CA LYS A 165 -4.54 -9.21 -0.29
C LYS A 165 -3.46 -8.89 0.72
N PRO A 166 -2.85 -7.69 0.64
CA PRO A 166 -1.75 -7.34 1.52
C PRO A 166 -2.17 -7.34 3.00
N PRO A 167 -1.47 -8.06 3.89
CA PRO A 167 -1.77 -8.07 5.32
C PRO A 167 -1.46 -6.72 5.96
N PHE A 168 -2.13 -6.39 7.06
CA PHE A 168 -1.78 -5.21 7.86
C PHE A 168 -0.41 -5.41 8.50
N GLY A 169 0.42 -4.36 8.49
CA GLY A 169 1.79 -4.42 8.98
C GLY A 169 2.70 -5.33 8.15
N GLY A 170 2.33 -5.63 6.90
CA GLY A 170 3.06 -6.53 6.02
C GLY A 170 2.81 -6.23 4.55
N GLY A 171 3.11 -7.18 3.68
CA GLY A 171 2.95 -7.04 2.24
C GLY A 171 3.85 -7.96 1.44
N TYR A 172 4.49 -7.43 0.40
CA TYR A 172 5.21 -8.22 -0.59
C TYR A 172 6.65 -7.77 -0.74
N VAL A 173 7.53 -8.72 -0.99
CA VAL A 173 8.92 -8.48 -1.41
C VAL A 173 9.05 -8.85 -2.87
N LEU A 174 9.48 -7.88 -3.69
CA LEU A 174 9.68 -8.01 -5.12
C LEU A 174 11.18 -7.93 -5.45
N ALA A 175 11.66 -8.77 -6.37
CA ALA A 175 13.01 -8.68 -6.89
C ALA A 175 13.03 -7.80 -8.14
N TRP A 176 13.91 -6.80 -8.14
CA TRP A 176 14.29 -6.05 -9.32
C TRP A 176 15.43 -6.77 -10.03
N GLU A 177 15.23 -7.13 -11.28
CA GLU A 177 16.22 -7.67 -12.19
C GLU A 177 16.26 -6.78 -13.44
N ASP A 178 17.41 -6.18 -13.75
CA ASP A 178 17.54 -5.20 -14.84
C ASP A 178 17.07 -5.74 -16.20
N SER A 179 17.39 -7.00 -16.51
CA SER A 179 16.96 -7.63 -17.75
C SER A 179 15.46 -7.77 -17.84
N LEU A 180 14.82 -8.22 -16.77
CA LEU A 180 13.35 -8.39 -16.69
C LEU A 180 12.63 -7.04 -16.76
N TRP A 181 13.17 -6.05 -16.03
CA TRP A 181 12.58 -4.70 -16.04
C TRP A 181 12.67 -4.04 -17.42
N ARG A 182 13.82 -4.13 -18.10
CA ARG A 182 14.00 -3.55 -19.44
C ARG A 182 13.11 -4.18 -20.50
N THR A 183 12.85 -5.47 -20.41
CA THR A 183 12.09 -6.22 -21.44
C THR A 183 10.59 -6.18 -21.24
N SER A 184 10.12 -6.17 -19.98
CA SER A 184 8.69 -6.37 -19.68
C SER A 184 8.11 -5.39 -18.65
N ARG A 185 8.94 -4.59 -17.99
CA ARG A 185 8.53 -3.74 -16.85
C ARG A 185 7.90 -4.59 -15.72
N LYS A 186 8.44 -5.79 -15.48
CA LYS A 186 7.95 -6.70 -14.45
C LYS A 186 8.99 -6.94 -13.36
N LEU A 187 8.47 -7.32 -12.19
CA LEU A 187 9.22 -7.64 -10.97
C LEU A 187 8.79 -9.04 -10.51
N ARG A 188 9.75 -9.83 -10.06
CA ARG A 188 9.45 -11.17 -9.53
C ARG A 188 9.01 -11.09 -8.07
N LEU A 189 7.85 -11.64 -7.74
CA LEU A 189 7.46 -11.86 -6.36
C LEU A 189 8.41 -12.86 -5.71
N VAL A 190 9.05 -12.45 -4.61
CA VAL A 190 9.97 -13.28 -3.81
C VAL A 190 9.22 -13.96 -2.69
N LYS A 191 8.49 -13.17 -1.87
CA LYS A 191 7.74 -13.68 -0.72
C LYS A 191 6.71 -12.66 -0.24
N GLU A 192 5.78 -13.13 0.57
CA GLU A 192 4.94 -12.31 1.43
C GLU A 192 5.63 -12.13 2.79
N VAL A 193 5.42 -11.00 3.43
CA VAL A 193 5.98 -10.67 4.75
C VAL A 193 4.91 -10.06 5.65
N GLN A 194 5.03 -10.30 6.96
CA GLN A 194 4.15 -9.70 7.95
C GLN A 194 4.92 -9.44 9.23
N TYR A 195 5.01 -8.18 9.64
CA TYR A 195 5.74 -7.71 10.81
C TYR A 195 4.76 -7.36 11.94
N THR A 196 3.98 -8.36 12.34
CA THR A 196 3.04 -8.28 13.47
C THR A 196 3.24 -9.48 14.39
N LYS A 197 2.93 -9.33 15.68
CA LYS A 197 2.98 -10.42 16.67
C LYS A 197 2.19 -11.64 16.16
N GLY A 198 2.86 -12.77 16.05
CA GLY A 198 2.31 -13.99 15.42
C GLY A 198 2.43 -14.05 13.89
N GLY A 199 2.98 -13.04 13.24
CA GLY A 199 3.34 -13.06 11.83
C GLY A 199 4.65 -13.83 11.58
N VAL A 200 4.83 -14.29 10.33
CA VAL A 200 5.96 -15.17 9.93
C VAL A 200 7.32 -14.45 9.94
N SER A 201 7.35 -13.13 10.10
CA SER A 201 8.55 -12.29 9.89
C SER A 201 8.92 -11.42 11.11
N CYS A 202 8.34 -11.70 12.28
CA CYS A 202 8.74 -11.11 13.57
C CYS A 202 9.80 -11.96 14.24
#